data_1b1d83e07a0ef999b6ca47adae032ee2
#
_entry.id   1b1d83e07a0ef999b6ca47adae032ee2
#
_cell.length_a   1.000
_cell.length_b   1.000
_cell.length_c   1.000
_cell.angle_alpha   90.00
_cell.angle_beta   90.00
_cell.angle_gamma   90.00
#
_symmetry.space_group_name_H-M   'P 1'
#
loop_
_entity.id
_entity.type
_entity.pdbx_description
1 polymer ?
#
loop_
_entity_poly.entity_id
_entity_poly.type
_entity_poly.pdbx_seq_one_letter_code
_entity_poly.pdbx_strand_id
1 'polypeptide(L)'
;MGNTVGSHRKKSDMNLTPEAQSVITGALLGDAYLYKNGTLQVEHCLEQAEYVLWKYEKLKSIAGKIPKIIERYDSRTNKIYRSTRFYTKAVLKDFRSSFYQERKKVIPANLYDLLDPLALAVWFMDDGSRGARTPKGVVFNTSCFSDEEQIFLKSVLDEKFGLKISVHKVGKGFQLYVKAESFDCFAKLISPYLITQMRYKLPIDPVTTEAERLR
;
A
#
# COMPACT_ATOMS: atom_id res chain seq x y z
N MET A 1 27.19 -43.06 -23.61
CA MET A 1 25.89 -42.38 -23.76
C MET A 1 25.38 -42.10 -22.36
N GLY A 2 25.63 -40.94 -21.86
CA GLY A 2 25.23 -40.52 -20.50
C GLY A 2 24.09 -39.50 -20.60
N ASN A 3 22.88 -39.87 -20.21
CA ASN A 3 21.73 -38.97 -20.11
C ASN A 3 21.89 -38.07 -18.89
N THR A 4 22.18 -36.79 -19.10
CA THR A 4 22.05 -35.75 -18.12
C THR A 4 20.56 -35.43 -17.94
N VAL A 5 19.97 -35.95 -16.86
CA VAL A 5 18.63 -35.55 -16.41
C VAL A 5 18.71 -34.16 -15.90
N GLY A 6 18.16 -33.22 -16.67
CA GLY A 6 18.01 -31.81 -16.24
C GLY A 6 17.10 -31.73 -15.02
N SER A 7 17.67 -31.30 -13.91
CA SER A 7 16.94 -30.98 -12.69
C SER A 7 15.99 -29.80 -12.97
N HIS A 8 14.74 -30.10 -13.29
CA HIS A 8 13.67 -29.10 -13.22
C HIS A 8 13.53 -28.65 -11.74
N ARG A 9 14.13 -27.54 -11.39
CA ARG A 9 13.79 -26.86 -10.15
C ARG A 9 12.28 -26.65 -10.12
N LYS A 10 11.59 -27.42 -9.28
CA LYS A 10 10.17 -27.19 -8.96
C LYS A 10 10.02 -25.70 -8.61
N LYS A 11 9.20 -24.97 -9.39
CA LYS A 11 8.67 -23.67 -9.05
C LYS A 11 8.02 -23.87 -7.67
N SER A 12 8.62 -23.34 -6.62
CA SER A 12 8.01 -23.39 -5.30
C SER A 12 6.79 -22.45 -5.35
N ASP A 13 5.62 -23.03 -5.62
CA ASP A 13 4.34 -22.38 -5.41
C ASP A 13 4.21 -22.13 -3.90
N MET A 14 4.83 -21.06 -3.44
CA MET A 14 4.61 -20.58 -2.08
C MET A 14 3.24 -19.91 -2.11
N ASN A 15 2.20 -20.68 -1.72
CA ASN A 15 0.83 -20.17 -1.62
C ASN A 15 0.82 -19.04 -0.60
N LEU A 16 0.77 -17.81 -1.11
CA LEU A 16 0.52 -16.63 -0.29
C LEU A 16 -0.88 -16.75 0.32
N THR A 17 -1.00 -16.46 1.61
CA THR A 17 -2.33 -16.33 2.21
C THR A 17 -3.09 -15.16 1.56
N PRO A 18 -4.43 -15.19 1.50
CA PRO A 18 -5.21 -14.04 1.02
C PRO A 18 -4.84 -12.74 1.72
N GLU A 19 -4.63 -12.78 3.05
CA GLU A 19 -4.19 -11.63 3.84
C GLU A 19 -2.83 -11.09 3.36
N ALA A 20 -1.85 -11.95 3.11
CA ALA A 20 -0.54 -11.53 2.59
C ALA A 20 -0.66 -10.91 1.18
N GLN A 21 -1.53 -11.46 0.31
CA GLN A 21 -1.79 -10.89 -1.01
C GLN A 21 -2.37 -9.48 -0.92
N SER A 22 -3.34 -9.26 -0.02
CA SER A 22 -3.95 -7.94 0.21
C SER A 22 -2.92 -6.93 0.71
N VAL A 23 -2.08 -7.32 1.70
CA VAL A 23 -1.02 -6.44 2.23
C VAL A 23 0.01 -6.10 1.14
N ILE A 24 0.42 -7.07 0.31
CA ILE A 24 1.33 -6.84 -0.82
C ILE A 24 0.69 -5.89 -1.84
N THR A 25 -0.56 -6.12 -2.20
CA THR A 25 -1.31 -5.28 -3.16
C THR A 25 -1.38 -3.83 -2.68
N GLY A 26 -1.85 -3.61 -1.46
CA GLY A 26 -1.94 -2.26 -0.89
C GLY A 26 -0.59 -1.58 -0.77
N ALA A 27 0.46 -2.31 -0.33
CA ALA A 27 1.82 -1.78 -0.23
C ALA A 27 2.44 -1.46 -1.61
N LEU A 28 2.10 -2.22 -2.66
CA LEU A 28 2.56 -1.94 -4.03
C LEU A 28 1.81 -0.76 -4.68
N LEU A 29 0.55 -0.54 -4.34
CA LEU A 29 -0.14 0.71 -4.71
C LEU A 29 0.50 1.92 -4.00
N GLY A 30 0.96 1.73 -2.76
CA GLY A 30 1.60 2.71 -1.90
C GLY A 30 3.14 2.73 -1.99
N ASP A 31 3.79 2.80 -0.82
CA ASP A 31 5.22 3.13 -0.67
C ASP A 31 6.20 1.98 -0.95
N ALA A 32 5.75 0.71 -1.00
CA ALA A 32 6.67 -0.40 -1.17
C ALA A 32 7.29 -0.45 -2.57
N TYR A 33 8.52 -0.94 -2.64
CA TYR A 33 9.23 -1.16 -3.89
C TYR A 33 9.48 -2.66 -4.14
N LEU A 34 9.17 -3.12 -5.33
CA LEU A 34 9.39 -4.50 -5.74
C LEU A 34 10.53 -4.60 -6.75
N TYR A 35 11.60 -5.27 -6.36
CA TYR A 35 12.77 -5.49 -7.22
C TYR A 35 12.47 -6.48 -8.35
N LYS A 36 13.26 -6.42 -9.44
CA LYS A 36 13.13 -7.33 -10.61
C LYS A 36 13.24 -8.81 -10.24
N ASN A 37 13.99 -9.14 -9.19
CA ASN A 37 14.13 -10.51 -8.71
C ASN A 37 12.91 -11.01 -7.91
N GLY A 38 11.90 -10.17 -7.65
CA GLY A 38 10.72 -10.50 -6.84
C GLY A 38 10.90 -10.29 -5.34
N THR A 39 11.90 -9.53 -4.90
CA THR A 39 12.07 -9.10 -3.50
C THR A 39 11.30 -7.81 -3.26
N LEU A 40 10.37 -7.80 -2.30
CA LEU A 40 9.67 -6.60 -1.85
C LEU A 40 10.49 -5.89 -0.77
N GLN A 41 10.67 -4.60 -0.92
CA GLN A 41 11.19 -3.70 0.12
C GLN A 41 10.01 -2.93 0.73
N VAL A 42 9.91 -2.99 2.05
CA VAL A 42 9.01 -2.16 2.85
C VAL A 42 9.87 -1.27 3.73
N GLU A 43 9.64 0.04 3.66
CA GLU A 43 10.39 1.04 4.41
C GLU A 43 9.51 2.24 4.73
N HIS A 44 9.51 2.68 6.00
CA HIS A 44 8.88 3.92 6.44
C HIS A 44 9.80 4.64 7.43
N CYS A 45 9.53 5.92 7.70
CA CYS A 45 10.26 6.70 8.69
C CYS A 45 10.20 6.02 10.07
N LEU A 46 11.15 6.34 10.95
CA LEU A 46 11.27 5.68 12.27
C LEU A 46 10.00 5.84 13.12
N GLU A 47 9.31 6.96 12.99
CA GLU A 47 8.05 7.25 13.66
C GLU A 47 6.93 6.25 13.27
N GLN A 48 7.08 5.57 12.13
CA GLN A 48 6.15 4.54 11.64
C GLN A 48 6.70 3.11 11.79
N ALA A 49 7.63 2.89 12.70
CA ALA A 49 8.26 1.58 12.91
C ALA A 49 7.27 0.47 13.28
N GLU A 50 6.22 0.78 14.08
CA GLU A 50 5.16 -0.18 14.40
C GLU A 50 4.40 -0.63 13.15
N TYR A 51 4.19 0.27 12.19
CA TYR A 51 3.55 -0.08 10.93
C TYR A 51 4.42 -1.01 10.07
N VAL A 52 5.74 -0.79 10.06
CA VAL A 52 6.69 -1.70 9.40
C VAL A 52 6.68 -3.08 10.07
N LEU A 53 6.66 -3.13 11.40
CA LEU A 53 6.56 -4.39 12.16
C LEU A 53 5.24 -5.11 11.89
N TRP A 54 4.13 -4.40 11.84
CA TRP A 54 2.83 -4.96 11.49
C TRP A 54 2.84 -5.59 10.08
N LYS A 55 3.35 -4.88 9.06
CA LYS A 55 3.53 -5.45 7.71
C LYS A 55 4.45 -6.67 7.72
N TYR A 56 5.52 -6.63 8.52
CA TYR A 56 6.45 -7.76 8.65
C TYR A 56 5.75 -9.00 9.19
N GLU A 57 4.95 -8.89 10.26
CA GLU A 57 4.20 -10.02 10.81
C GLU A 57 3.17 -10.58 9.81
N LYS A 58 2.43 -9.72 9.08
CA LYS A 58 1.51 -10.14 8.01
C LYS A 58 2.22 -10.87 6.86
N LEU A 59 3.47 -10.53 6.59
CA LEU A 59 4.28 -11.13 5.53
C LEU A 59 5.32 -12.14 6.04
N LYS A 60 5.22 -12.60 7.28
CA LYS A 60 6.24 -13.40 7.97
C LYS A 60 6.64 -14.68 7.22
N SER A 61 5.71 -15.35 6.56
CA SER A 61 5.97 -16.56 5.77
C SER A 61 6.96 -16.34 4.63
N ILE A 62 6.96 -15.15 4.04
CA ILE A 62 7.84 -14.75 2.95
C ILE A 62 8.89 -13.72 3.36
N ALA A 63 8.81 -13.19 4.57
CA ALA A 63 9.77 -12.20 5.07
C ALA A 63 11.19 -12.79 5.12
N GLY A 64 12.16 -11.91 4.92
CA GLY A 64 13.57 -12.21 5.10
C GLY A 64 14.00 -12.04 6.55
N LYS A 65 14.99 -11.17 6.78
CA LYS A 65 15.43 -10.82 8.14
C LYS A 65 14.43 -9.85 8.80
N ILE A 66 14.43 -9.82 10.14
CA ILE A 66 13.65 -8.87 10.94
C ILE A 66 13.92 -7.42 10.49
N PRO A 67 12.96 -6.50 10.65
CA PRO A 67 13.13 -5.09 10.33
C PRO A 67 14.34 -4.48 11.06
N LYS A 68 15.03 -3.58 10.36
CA LYS A 68 16.22 -2.89 10.87
C LYS A 68 16.06 -1.39 10.74
N ILE A 69 16.61 -0.65 11.68
CA ILE A 69 16.77 0.79 11.56
C ILE A 69 17.91 1.09 10.59
N ILE A 70 17.64 2.01 9.66
CA ILE A 70 18.58 2.50 8.65
C ILE A 70 18.76 3.99 8.87
N GLU A 71 20.01 4.42 8.97
CA GLU A 71 20.38 5.83 9.02
C GLU A 71 20.95 6.27 7.70
N ARG A 72 20.52 7.44 7.22
CA ARG A 72 21.03 8.08 6.02
C ARG A 72 21.34 9.54 6.30
N TYR A 73 22.58 9.90 6.09
CA TYR A 73 22.98 11.30 6.12
C TYR A 73 22.65 11.98 4.78
N ASP A 74 21.94 13.09 4.83
CA ASP A 74 21.67 13.93 3.66
C ASP A 74 22.52 15.20 3.75
N SER A 75 23.55 15.30 2.91
CA SER A 75 24.47 16.44 2.85
C SER A 75 23.81 17.74 2.43
N ARG A 76 22.68 17.72 1.71
CA ARG A 76 21.95 18.92 1.29
C ARG A 76 21.26 19.60 2.47
N THR A 77 20.76 18.81 3.42
CA THR A 77 20.04 19.32 4.59
C THR A 77 20.86 19.28 5.87
N ASN A 78 22.08 18.68 5.81
CA ASN A 78 22.95 18.42 6.96
C ASN A 78 22.21 17.66 8.09
N LYS A 79 21.34 16.69 7.71
CA LYS A 79 20.51 15.92 8.65
C LYS A 79 20.70 14.42 8.47
N ILE A 80 20.56 13.68 9.58
CA ILE A 80 20.43 12.23 9.56
C ILE A 80 18.95 11.88 9.57
N TYR A 81 18.51 11.14 8.54
CA TYR A 81 17.16 10.57 8.44
C TYR A 81 17.19 9.12 8.88
N ARG A 82 16.24 8.73 9.69
CA ARG A 82 16.08 7.37 10.20
C ARG A 82 14.82 6.74 9.63
N SER A 83 14.94 5.49 9.20
CA SER A 83 13.83 4.68 8.71
C SER A 83 13.91 3.26 9.26
N THR A 84 12.78 2.56 9.29
CA THR A 84 12.72 1.12 9.57
C THR A 84 12.42 0.39 8.28
N ARG A 85 13.16 -0.71 7.99
CA ARG A 85 13.07 -1.43 6.73
C ARG A 85 13.21 -2.93 6.89
N PHE A 86 12.45 -3.68 6.08
CA PHE A 86 12.72 -5.11 5.84
C PHE A 86 12.55 -5.46 4.36
N TYR A 87 12.97 -6.67 4.02
CA TYR A 87 12.85 -7.26 2.70
C TYR A 87 12.18 -8.62 2.79
N THR A 88 11.41 -8.98 1.77
CA THR A 88 10.93 -10.36 1.60
C THR A 88 11.99 -11.21 0.90
N LYS A 89 11.77 -12.53 0.88
CA LYS A 89 12.45 -13.44 -0.04
C LYS A 89 12.05 -13.08 -1.49
N ALA A 90 12.83 -13.53 -2.47
CA ALA A 90 12.64 -13.23 -3.90
C ALA A 90 11.55 -14.15 -4.53
N VAL A 91 10.31 -14.04 -4.04
CA VAL A 91 9.19 -14.93 -4.41
C VAL A 91 8.04 -14.25 -5.13
N LEU A 92 8.10 -12.91 -5.28
CA LEU A 92 6.99 -12.11 -5.82
C LEU A 92 7.20 -11.68 -7.28
N LYS A 93 7.78 -12.55 -8.12
CA LYS A 93 8.03 -12.21 -9.54
C LYS A 93 6.74 -11.94 -10.32
N ASP A 94 5.67 -12.67 -10.03
CA ASP A 94 4.38 -12.52 -10.71
C ASP A 94 3.74 -11.16 -10.37
N PHE A 95 3.83 -10.71 -9.12
CA PHE A 95 3.45 -9.35 -8.74
C PHE A 95 4.31 -8.30 -9.47
N ARG A 96 5.60 -8.57 -9.64
CA ARG A 96 6.48 -7.65 -10.37
C ARG A 96 6.02 -7.45 -11.81
N SER A 97 5.65 -8.52 -12.50
CA SER A 97 5.16 -8.45 -13.88
C SER A 97 3.83 -7.71 -14.01
N SER A 98 2.98 -7.75 -12.98
CA SER A 98 1.68 -7.08 -12.97
C SER A 98 1.78 -5.60 -12.59
N PHE A 99 2.63 -5.24 -11.61
CA PHE A 99 2.73 -3.89 -11.05
C PHE A 99 3.80 -3.02 -11.66
N TYR A 100 4.60 -3.53 -12.61
CA TYR A 100 5.68 -2.75 -13.22
C TYR A 100 5.81 -3.04 -14.72
N GLN A 101 5.94 -1.96 -15.47
CA GLN A 101 6.48 -1.96 -16.83
C GLN A 101 7.92 -1.44 -16.75
N GLU A 102 8.88 -2.31 -17.05
CA GLU A 102 10.33 -2.03 -16.88
C GLU A 102 10.67 -1.55 -15.45
N ARG A 103 10.88 -0.24 -15.28
CA ARG A 103 11.19 0.41 -14.01
C ARG A 103 10.04 1.23 -13.45
N LYS A 104 9.02 1.51 -14.27
CA LYS A 104 7.86 2.32 -13.90
C LYS A 104 6.83 1.45 -13.18
N LYS A 105 6.36 1.92 -12.03
CA LYS A 105 5.21 1.33 -11.34
C LYS A 105 3.96 1.61 -12.17
N VAL A 106 3.09 0.61 -12.35
CA VAL A 106 1.83 0.70 -13.09
C VAL A 106 0.70 0.05 -12.30
N ILE A 107 -0.53 0.40 -12.62
CA ILE A 107 -1.71 -0.24 -12.05
C ILE A 107 -1.96 -1.57 -12.79
N PRO A 108 -2.08 -2.71 -12.07
CA PRO A 108 -2.35 -4.00 -12.70
C PRO A 108 -3.76 -4.03 -13.29
N ALA A 109 -3.90 -4.62 -14.48
CA ALA A 109 -5.20 -4.71 -15.17
C ALA A 109 -6.27 -5.46 -14.36
N ASN A 110 -5.86 -6.42 -13.51
CA ASN A 110 -6.74 -7.17 -12.61
C ASN A 110 -6.85 -6.54 -11.21
N LEU A 111 -6.63 -5.23 -11.07
CA LEU A 111 -6.71 -4.54 -9.77
C LEU A 111 -8.07 -4.75 -9.10
N TYR A 112 -9.15 -4.82 -9.87
CA TYR A 112 -10.49 -5.07 -9.34
C TYR A 112 -10.53 -6.34 -8.47
N ASP A 113 -9.88 -7.41 -8.87
CA ASP A 113 -9.83 -8.67 -8.12
C ASP A 113 -8.89 -8.58 -6.91
N LEU A 114 -7.79 -7.85 -7.03
CA LEU A 114 -6.74 -7.75 -6.01
C LEU A 114 -7.06 -6.77 -4.88
N LEU A 115 -7.87 -5.73 -5.14
CA LEU A 115 -8.11 -4.63 -4.20
C LEU A 115 -9.28 -4.96 -3.28
N ASP A 116 -9.05 -5.62 -2.17
CA ASP A 116 -10.02 -5.82 -1.10
C ASP A 116 -9.96 -4.70 -0.02
N PRO A 117 -10.83 -4.70 1.00
CA PRO A 117 -10.80 -3.68 2.05
C PRO A 117 -9.48 -3.62 2.83
N LEU A 118 -8.78 -4.73 3.02
CA LEU A 118 -7.45 -4.75 3.67
C LEU A 118 -6.39 -4.10 2.76
N ALA A 119 -6.38 -4.43 1.47
CA ALA A 119 -5.47 -3.80 0.51
C ALA A 119 -5.73 -2.29 0.41
N LEU A 120 -7.00 -1.86 0.40
CA LEU A 120 -7.39 -0.46 0.43
C LEU A 120 -6.90 0.24 1.71
N ALA A 121 -7.03 -0.40 2.87
CA ALA A 121 -6.53 0.13 4.14
C ALA A 121 -5.00 0.27 4.15
N VAL A 122 -4.26 -0.72 3.65
CA VAL A 122 -2.81 -0.65 3.53
C VAL A 122 -2.40 0.48 2.59
N TRP A 123 -3.02 0.60 1.42
CA TRP A 123 -2.77 1.71 0.51
C TRP A 123 -3.07 3.06 1.14
N PHE A 124 -4.18 3.17 1.91
CA PHE A 124 -4.49 4.39 2.64
C PHE A 124 -3.46 4.70 3.74
N MET A 125 -2.99 3.70 4.49
CA MET A 125 -1.94 3.90 5.49
C MET A 125 -0.61 4.36 4.87
N ASP A 126 -0.31 3.96 3.66
CA ASP A 126 0.86 4.43 2.90
C ASP A 126 0.63 5.85 2.38
N ASP A 127 -0.21 6.03 1.39
CA ASP A 127 -0.38 7.22 0.56
C ASP A 127 -1.58 8.10 0.92
N GLY A 128 -2.42 7.65 1.85
CA GLY A 128 -3.59 8.39 2.28
C GLY A 128 -3.27 9.52 3.25
N SER A 129 -4.10 10.54 3.23
CA SER A 129 -4.06 11.67 4.17
C SER A 129 -5.41 12.36 4.31
N ARG A 130 -5.53 13.20 5.34
CA ARG A 130 -6.67 14.11 5.47
C ARG A 130 -6.64 15.13 4.33
N GLY A 131 -7.78 15.37 3.71
CA GLY A 131 -7.95 16.44 2.74
C GLY A 131 -8.03 17.80 3.45
N ALA A 132 -7.26 18.76 2.98
CA ALA A 132 -7.16 20.08 3.63
C ALA A 132 -8.44 20.95 3.53
N ARG A 133 -9.36 20.60 2.61
CA ARG A 133 -10.48 21.50 2.25
C ARG A 133 -11.82 21.17 2.93
N THR A 134 -11.99 19.98 3.46
CA THR A 134 -13.25 19.55 4.09
C THR A 134 -13.00 18.69 5.31
N PRO A 135 -13.86 18.78 6.35
CA PRO A 135 -13.73 17.96 7.56
C PRO A 135 -13.74 16.45 7.32
N LYS A 136 -14.41 15.98 6.25
CA LYS A 136 -14.50 14.57 5.83
C LYS A 136 -13.67 14.29 4.57
N GLY A 137 -12.73 15.15 4.22
CA GLY A 137 -11.89 14.96 3.04
C GLY A 137 -10.83 13.89 3.25
N VAL A 138 -10.75 12.95 2.32
CA VAL A 138 -9.69 11.94 2.24
C VAL A 138 -9.02 12.01 0.89
N VAL A 139 -7.71 11.95 0.87
CA VAL A 139 -6.90 12.06 -0.33
C VAL A 139 -5.92 10.91 -0.40
N PHE A 140 -5.72 10.33 -1.58
CA PHE A 140 -4.61 9.44 -1.90
C PHE A 140 -3.62 10.17 -2.81
N ASN A 141 -2.33 10.10 -2.49
CA ASN A 141 -1.28 10.55 -3.38
C ASN A 141 -1.06 9.51 -4.48
N THR A 142 -1.46 9.82 -5.70
CA THR A 142 -1.36 8.93 -6.86
C THR A 142 -0.49 9.53 -7.95
N SER A 143 0.41 10.45 -7.59
CA SER A 143 1.20 11.25 -8.53
C SER A 143 2.15 10.44 -9.43
N CYS A 144 2.43 9.19 -9.09
CA CYS A 144 3.28 8.30 -9.89
C CYS A 144 2.53 7.60 -11.05
N PHE A 145 1.20 7.65 -11.08
CA PHE A 145 0.36 6.99 -12.08
C PHE A 145 -0.09 7.95 -13.20
N SER A 146 -0.34 7.42 -14.41
CA SER A 146 -0.77 8.21 -15.57
C SER A 146 -2.24 8.64 -15.48
N ASP A 147 -2.67 9.51 -16.41
CA ASP A 147 -4.06 9.98 -16.51
C ASP A 147 -5.04 8.81 -16.69
N GLU A 148 -4.70 7.85 -17.57
CA GLU A 148 -5.51 6.65 -17.83
C GLU A 148 -5.59 5.77 -16.57
N GLU A 149 -4.46 5.62 -15.85
CA GLU A 149 -4.42 4.87 -14.59
C GLU A 149 -5.25 5.54 -13.49
N GLN A 150 -5.32 6.90 -13.45
CA GLN A 150 -6.21 7.61 -12.52
C GLN A 150 -7.69 7.32 -12.82
N ILE A 151 -8.08 7.31 -14.09
CA ILE A 151 -9.45 6.99 -14.52
C ILE A 151 -9.78 5.55 -14.13
N PHE A 152 -8.86 4.62 -14.37
CA PHE A 152 -9.05 3.22 -14.01
C PHE A 152 -9.14 3.01 -12.49
N LEU A 153 -8.27 3.63 -11.68
CA LEU A 153 -8.35 3.59 -10.22
C LEU A 153 -9.70 4.11 -9.72
N LYS A 154 -10.17 5.23 -10.29
CA LYS A 154 -11.48 5.78 -9.95
C LYS A 154 -12.60 4.80 -10.27
N SER A 155 -12.61 4.14 -11.45
CA SER A 155 -13.64 3.16 -11.80
C SER A 155 -13.64 1.96 -10.86
N VAL A 156 -12.46 1.42 -10.53
CA VAL A 156 -12.35 0.31 -9.58
C VAL A 156 -12.90 0.66 -8.20
N LEU A 157 -12.59 1.85 -7.69
CA LEU A 157 -13.09 2.29 -6.38
C LEU A 157 -14.59 2.54 -6.37
N ASP A 158 -15.15 3.08 -7.46
CA ASP A 158 -16.60 3.30 -7.61
C ASP A 158 -17.34 1.97 -7.78
N GLU A 159 -16.92 1.12 -8.70
CA GLU A 159 -17.61 -0.14 -9.03
C GLU A 159 -17.53 -1.16 -7.87
N LYS A 160 -16.36 -1.28 -7.24
CA LYS A 160 -16.14 -2.28 -6.19
C LYS A 160 -16.69 -1.89 -4.83
N PHE A 161 -16.56 -0.62 -4.47
CA PHE A 161 -16.87 -0.14 -3.11
C PHE A 161 -17.96 0.92 -3.06
N GLY A 162 -18.48 1.36 -4.22
CA GLY A 162 -19.46 2.44 -4.30
C GLY A 162 -18.92 3.81 -3.89
N LEU A 163 -17.58 3.99 -3.94
CA LEU A 163 -16.94 5.22 -3.50
C LEU A 163 -16.94 6.28 -4.60
N LYS A 164 -17.51 7.44 -4.33
CA LYS A 164 -17.47 8.57 -5.24
C LYS A 164 -16.13 9.28 -5.14
N ILE A 165 -15.36 9.17 -6.22
CA ILE A 165 -13.98 9.67 -6.32
C ILE A 165 -13.93 10.82 -7.32
N SER A 166 -13.14 11.85 -7.03
CA SER A 166 -12.69 12.84 -8.00
C SER A 166 -11.17 12.79 -8.15
N VAL A 167 -10.70 13.02 -9.37
CA VAL A 167 -9.28 13.11 -9.71
C VAL A 167 -8.90 14.58 -9.75
N HIS A 168 -7.89 14.95 -8.97
CA HIS A 168 -7.39 16.33 -8.91
C HIS A 168 -5.95 16.38 -9.39
N LYS A 169 -5.66 17.27 -10.33
CA LYS A 169 -4.28 17.56 -10.74
C LYS A 169 -3.62 18.46 -9.70
N VAL A 170 -2.46 18.03 -9.18
CA VAL A 170 -1.69 18.77 -8.18
C VAL A 170 -0.23 18.84 -8.63
N GLY A 171 0.22 20.03 -9.00
CA GLY A 171 1.54 20.21 -9.60
C GLY A 171 1.70 19.41 -10.89
N LYS A 172 2.68 18.49 -10.92
CA LYS A 172 2.94 17.60 -12.07
C LYS A 172 2.27 16.23 -11.95
N GLY A 173 1.54 15.97 -10.87
CA GLY A 173 0.92 14.67 -10.61
C GLY A 173 -0.56 14.78 -10.30
N PHE A 174 -1.10 13.70 -9.74
CA PHE A 174 -2.51 13.56 -9.43
C PHE A 174 -2.74 13.12 -7.99
N GLN A 175 -3.94 13.41 -7.50
CA GLN A 175 -4.48 12.90 -6.25
C GLN A 175 -5.90 12.40 -6.49
N LEU A 176 -6.25 11.27 -5.90
CA LEU A 176 -7.62 10.82 -5.79
C LEU A 176 -8.22 11.41 -4.51
N TYR A 177 -9.38 12.04 -4.65
CA TYR A 177 -10.13 12.60 -3.55
C TYR A 177 -11.41 11.80 -3.34
N VAL A 178 -11.55 11.18 -2.16
CA VAL A 178 -12.79 10.53 -1.73
C VAL A 178 -13.77 11.62 -1.32
N LYS A 179 -14.90 11.74 -2.05
CA LYS A 179 -15.89 12.76 -1.77
C LYS A 179 -16.53 12.56 -0.39
N ALA A 180 -16.91 13.66 0.25
CA ALA A 180 -17.44 13.66 1.62
C ALA A 180 -18.67 12.74 1.80
N GLU A 181 -19.49 12.61 0.75
CA GLU A 181 -20.65 11.68 0.73
C GLU A 181 -20.26 10.21 0.85
N SER A 182 -19.05 9.84 0.45
CA SER A 182 -18.51 8.48 0.53
C SER A 182 -17.62 8.24 1.75
N PHE A 183 -17.38 9.28 2.57
CA PHE A 183 -16.45 9.17 3.69
C PHE A 183 -16.86 8.08 4.70
N ASP A 184 -18.13 8.05 5.10
CA ASP A 184 -18.61 7.09 6.11
C ASP A 184 -18.51 5.65 5.60
N CYS A 185 -18.80 5.41 4.31
CA CYS A 185 -18.59 4.12 3.66
C CYS A 185 -17.10 3.75 3.62
N PHE A 186 -16.25 4.68 3.18
CA PHE A 186 -14.81 4.48 3.14
C PHE A 186 -14.22 4.17 4.52
N ALA A 187 -14.56 4.99 5.53
CA ALA A 187 -14.09 4.80 6.89
C ALA A 187 -14.52 3.44 7.46
N LYS A 188 -15.76 3.01 7.23
CA LYS A 188 -16.26 1.70 7.63
C LYS A 188 -15.49 0.55 6.97
N LEU A 189 -15.14 0.67 5.69
CA LEU A 189 -14.39 -0.34 4.96
C LEU A 189 -12.99 -0.55 5.52
N ILE A 190 -12.27 0.52 5.86
CA ILE A 190 -10.85 0.43 6.23
C ILE A 190 -10.59 0.36 7.74
N SER A 191 -11.50 0.88 8.58
CA SER A 191 -11.30 0.97 10.04
C SER A 191 -10.92 -0.34 10.73
N PRO A 192 -11.47 -1.53 10.34
CA PRO A 192 -11.08 -2.80 10.96
C PRO A 192 -9.59 -3.15 10.77
N TYR A 193 -8.94 -2.55 9.78
CA TYR A 193 -7.57 -2.86 9.37
C TYR A 193 -6.57 -1.76 9.74
N LEU A 194 -7.05 -0.59 10.17
CA LEU A 194 -6.17 0.51 10.57
C LEU A 194 -5.50 0.22 11.90
N ILE A 195 -4.17 0.22 11.91
CA ILE A 195 -3.42 0.19 13.16
C ILE A 195 -3.55 1.53 13.91
N THR A 196 -3.48 1.49 15.23
CA THR A 196 -3.66 2.68 16.09
C THR A 196 -2.76 3.83 15.68
N GLN A 197 -1.48 3.55 15.38
CA GLN A 197 -0.50 4.53 14.95
C GLN A 197 -0.89 5.30 13.67
N MET A 198 -1.73 4.70 12.77
CA MET A 198 -2.13 5.29 11.49
C MET A 198 -3.51 5.95 11.50
N ARG A 199 -4.26 5.86 12.60
CA ARG A 199 -5.62 6.43 12.71
C ARG A 199 -5.65 7.95 12.52
N TYR A 200 -4.58 8.65 12.86
CA TYR A 200 -4.46 10.10 12.65
C TYR A 200 -4.65 10.54 11.19
N LYS A 201 -4.48 9.64 10.23
CA LYS A 201 -4.70 9.91 8.80
C LYS A 201 -6.19 10.05 8.45
N LEU A 202 -7.11 9.49 9.25
CA LEU A 202 -8.54 9.71 9.06
C LEU A 202 -8.96 11.09 9.61
N PRO A 203 -9.86 11.81 8.91
CA PRO A 203 -10.41 13.09 9.37
C PRO A 203 -11.14 13.03 10.71
N ILE A 204 -11.84 11.91 10.97
CA ILE A 204 -12.60 11.64 12.18
C ILE A 204 -12.24 10.22 12.62
N ASP A 205 -11.89 10.06 13.90
CA ASP A 205 -11.68 8.72 14.45
C ASP A 205 -13.06 8.08 14.72
N PRO A 206 -13.39 6.97 14.03
CA PRO A 206 -14.69 6.30 14.23
C PRO A 206 -14.90 5.83 15.67
N VAL A 207 -13.84 5.53 16.41
CA VAL A 207 -13.91 5.09 17.82
C VAL A 207 -14.26 6.24 18.75
N THR A 208 -13.72 7.42 18.52
CA THR A 208 -14.00 8.62 19.32
C THR A 208 -15.47 9.06 19.17
N THR A 209 -16.00 8.95 17.93
CA THR A 209 -17.39 9.39 17.65
C THR A 209 -18.45 8.52 18.34
N GLU A 210 -18.18 7.23 18.53
CA GLU A 210 -19.11 6.32 19.22
C GLU A 210 -19.08 6.53 20.74
N ALA A 211 -17.91 6.79 21.32
CA ALA A 211 -17.76 7.13 22.74
C ALA A 211 -18.35 8.51 23.10
N GLU A 212 -18.33 9.48 22.16
CA GLU A 212 -18.93 10.81 22.35
C GLU A 212 -20.47 10.80 22.20
N ARG A 213 -21.05 9.86 21.42
CA ARG A 213 -22.50 9.69 21.28
C ARG A 213 -23.16 9.02 22.48
N LEU A 214 -22.37 8.37 23.35
CA LEU A 214 -22.82 7.64 24.53
C LEU A 214 -22.65 8.46 25.84
N ARG A 215 -22.20 9.72 25.74
CA ARG A 215 -22.13 10.71 26.84
C ARG A 215 -23.19 11.78 26.67
#